data_162fba85e7563ccd0a0f48d30fe6e769
#
_entry.id   162fba85e7563ccd0a0f48d30fe6e769
#
_cell.length_a   1.000
_cell.length_b   1.000
_cell.length_c   1.000
_cell.angle_alpha   90.00
_cell.angle_beta   90.00
_cell.angle_gamma   90.00
#
_symmetry.space_group_name_H-M   'P 1'
#
loop_
_entity.id
_entity.type
_entity.pdbx_description
1 polymer ?
#
loop_
_entity_poly.entity_id
_entity_poly.type
_entity_poly.pdbx_seq_one_letter_code
_entity_poly.pdbx_strand_id
1 'polypeptide(L)'
;MSRRDLSGAVDFSVLDRTTGGDDGVAEEILGLFVQQAGMWSPMLDARSEGWRDAVHTIRGAAAGIGAGALAEVCADAEASGKEVAPAKLDHVRDALGQALADVAAWRHELMLRSLKA
;
A
#
# COMPACT_ATOMS: atom_id res chain seq x y z
N MET A 1 14.89 -14.98 8.52
CA MET A 1 14.28 -14.75 7.19
C MET A 1 13.50 -13.46 7.21
N SER A 2 13.63 -12.65 6.18
CA SER A 2 12.97 -11.35 6.12
C SER A 2 11.44 -11.43 6.19
N ARG A 3 10.85 -12.55 5.77
CA ARG A 3 9.40 -12.74 5.86
C ARG A 3 8.86 -12.67 7.28
N ARG A 4 9.69 -12.92 8.29
CA ARG A 4 9.28 -12.84 9.69
C ARG A 4 9.00 -11.41 10.13
N ASP A 5 9.52 -10.43 9.37
CA ASP A 5 9.34 -9.02 9.68
C ASP A 5 8.06 -8.46 9.07
N LEU A 6 7.35 -9.26 8.26
CA LEU A 6 6.10 -8.84 7.65
C LEU A 6 4.97 -8.83 8.67
N SER A 7 4.21 -7.75 8.68
CA SER A 7 3.08 -7.58 9.60
C SER A 7 1.82 -8.31 9.14
N GLY A 8 1.79 -8.76 7.89
CA GLY A 8 0.59 -9.34 7.28
C GLY A 8 -0.31 -8.29 6.63
N ALA A 9 0.12 -7.04 6.59
CA ALA A 9 -0.65 -5.96 5.95
C ALA A 9 -0.77 -6.17 4.44
N VAL A 10 0.17 -6.88 3.82
CA VAL A 10 0.16 -7.18 2.39
C VAL A 10 0.20 -8.68 2.17
N ASP A 11 -0.74 -9.18 1.36
CA ASP A 11 -0.73 -10.57 0.91
C ASP A 11 0.02 -10.64 -0.42
N PHE A 12 1.29 -10.97 -0.37
CA PHE A 12 2.14 -10.98 -1.56
C PHE A 12 1.79 -12.11 -2.55
N SER A 13 0.93 -13.06 -2.17
CA SER A 13 0.44 -14.06 -3.12
C SER A 13 -0.42 -13.43 -4.22
N VAL A 14 -1.07 -12.31 -3.93
CA VAL A 14 -1.81 -11.54 -4.94
C VAL A 14 -0.85 -11.05 -6.01
N LEU A 15 0.28 -10.51 -5.59
CA LEU A 15 1.31 -10.00 -6.50
C LEU A 15 1.92 -11.14 -7.32
N ASP A 16 2.20 -12.29 -6.70
CA ASP A 16 2.73 -13.47 -7.38
C ASP A 16 1.80 -13.92 -8.51
N ARG A 17 0.50 -13.93 -8.27
CA ARG A 17 -0.49 -14.31 -9.30
C ARG A 17 -0.51 -13.32 -10.45
N THR A 18 -0.41 -12.03 -10.14
CA THR A 18 -0.45 -10.97 -11.14
C THR A 18 0.81 -10.98 -12.02
N THR A 19 1.96 -11.26 -11.44
CA THR A 19 3.26 -11.19 -12.11
C THR A 19 3.71 -12.54 -12.70
N GLY A 20 2.97 -13.61 -12.42
CA GLY A 20 3.40 -14.95 -12.82
C GLY A 20 4.66 -15.41 -12.11
N GLY A 21 4.95 -14.83 -10.94
CA GLY A 21 6.15 -15.15 -10.16
C GLY A 21 7.41 -14.42 -10.62
N ASP A 22 7.29 -13.46 -11.53
CA ASP A 22 8.44 -12.69 -12.02
C ASP A 22 8.85 -11.65 -10.99
N ASP A 23 9.98 -11.86 -10.34
CA ASP A 23 10.48 -10.97 -9.28
C ASP A 23 10.82 -9.56 -9.80
N GLY A 24 11.29 -9.44 -11.04
CA GLY A 24 11.59 -8.14 -11.64
C GLY A 24 10.34 -7.29 -11.83
N VAL A 25 9.27 -7.91 -12.32
CA VAL A 25 7.98 -7.23 -12.48
C VAL A 25 7.39 -6.88 -11.12
N ALA A 26 7.49 -7.79 -10.15
CA ALA A 26 7.03 -7.52 -8.78
C ALA A 26 7.73 -6.30 -8.19
N GLU A 27 9.05 -6.22 -8.35
CA GLU A 27 9.84 -5.08 -7.86
C GLU A 27 9.39 -3.77 -8.49
N GLU A 28 9.11 -3.76 -9.80
CA GLU A 28 8.62 -2.57 -10.49
C GLU A 28 7.26 -2.12 -9.95
N ILE A 29 6.35 -3.06 -9.74
CA ILE A 29 5.02 -2.76 -9.22
C ILE A 29 5.10 -2.19 -7.81
N LEU A 30 5.91 -2.81 -6.95
CA LEU A 30 6.10 -2.33 -5.58
C LEU A 30 6.76 -0.96 -5.55
N GLY A 31 7.73 -0.71 -6.43
CA GLY A 31 8.35 0.60 -6.56
C GLY A 31 7.36 1.68 -6.95
N LEU A 32 6.46 1.37 -7.88
CA LEU A 32 5.39 2.29 -8.28
C LEU A 32 4.43 2.56 -7.11
N PHE A 33 4.11 1.54 -6.33
CA PHE A 33 3.26 1.72 -5.15
C PHE A 33 3.89 2.71 -4.17
N VAL A 34 5.18 2.53 -3.87
CA VAL A 34 5.91 3.44 -2.97
C VAL A 34 5.92 4.86 -3.51
N GLN A 35 6.16 5.01 -4.82
CA GLN A 35 6.16 6.32 -5.47
C GLN A 35 4.81 7.00 -5.38
N GLN A 36 3.74 6.29 -5.67
CA GLN A 36 2.38 6.83 -5.60
C GLN A 36 2.01 7.20 -4.16
N ALA A 37 2.38 6.36 -3.20
CA ALA A 37 2.14 6.66 -1.78
C ALA A 37 2.81 7.97 -1.38
N GLY A 38 4.04 8.19 -1.82
CA GLY A 38 4.77 9.44 -1.55
C GLY A 38 4.09 10.67 -2.15
N MET A 39 3.49 10.51 -3.32
CA MET A 39 2.78 11.60 -3.99
C MET A 39 1.45 11.95 -3.30
N TRP A 40 0.71 10.94 -2.84
CA TRP A 40 -0.64 11.14 -2.33
C TRP A 40 -0.72 11.29 -0.81
N SER A 41 0.30 10.80 -0.06
CA SER A 41 0.30 10.88 1.41
C SER A 41 0.08 12.29 1.96
N PRO A 42 0.72 13.34 1.41
CA PRO A 42 0.50 14.69 1.93
C PRO A 42 -0.94 15.18 1.81
N MET A 43 -1.73 14.56 0.93
CA MET A 43 -3.14 14.93 0.73
C MET A 43 -4.10 14.19 1.65
N LEU A 44 -3.61 13.28 2.49
CA LEU A 44 -4.43 12.52 3.43
C LEU A 44 -4.74 13.34 4.69
N ASP A 45 -5.32 14.49 4.48
CA ASP A 45 -5.69 15.46 5.50
C ASP A 45 -7.10 15.97 5.14
N ALA A 46 -8.01 15.94 6.10
CA ALA A 46 -9.39 16.35 5.86
C ALA A 46 -9.51 17.81 5.40
N ARG A 47 -8.47 18.62 5.63
CA ARG A 47 -8.42 20.02 5.17
C ARG A 47 -8.02 20.13 3.72
N SER A 48 -7.46 19.09 3.12
CA SER A 48 -7.09 19.06 1.72
C SER A 48 -8.35 18.81 0.88
N GLU A 49 -8.57 19.60 -0.15
CA GLU A 49 -9.71 19.40 -1.06
C GLU A 49 -9.60 18.09 -1.83
N GLY A 50 -8.39 17.62 -2.07
CA GLY A 50 -8.13 16.41 -2.85
C GLY A 50 -8.05 15.12 -2.06
N TRP A 51 -8.41 15.12 -0.77
CA TRP A 51 -8.21 13.92 0.04
C TRP A 51 -9.02 12.70 -0.46
N ARG A 52 -10.22 12.92 -0.99
CA ARG A 52 -11.03 11.80 -1.51
C ARG A 52 -10.39 11.17 -2.74
N ASP A 53 -9.83 11.99 -3.63
CA ASP A 53 -9.12 11.50 -4.81
C ASP A 53 -7.85 10.74 -4.41
N ALA A 54 -7.13 11.25 -3.41
CA ALA A 54 -5.94 10.59 -2.87
C ALA A 54 -6.27 9.22 -2.31
N VAL A 55 -7.32 9.14 -1.48
CA VAL A 55 -7.78 7.88 -0.88
C VAL A 55 -8.22 6.90 -1.96
N HIS A 56 -8.96 7.37 -2.96
CA HIS A 56 -9.43 6.53 -4.05
C HIS A 56 -8.25 5.93 -4.84
N THR A 57 -7.24 6.74 -5.13
CA THR A 57 -6.06 6.29 -5.86
C THR A 57 -5.26 5.27 -5.04
N ILE A 58 -5.06 5.55 -3.76
CA ILE A 58 -4.34 4.63 -2.86
C ILE A 58 -5.11 3.31 -2.73
N ARG A 59 -6.44 3.37 -2.67
CA ARG A 59 -7.27 2.17 -2.60
C ARG A 59 -7.03 1.23 -3.79
N GLY A 60 -7.02 1.78 -5.00
CA GLY A 60 -6.76 1.00 -6.20
C GLY A 60 -5.38 0.38 -6.21
N ALA A 61 -4.36 1.17 -5.85
CA ALA A 61 -2.99 0.69 -5.76
C ALA A 61 -2.84 -0.40 -4.69
N ALA A 62 -3.49 -0.22 -3.54
CA ALA A 62 -3.47 -1.20 -2.44
C ALA A 62 -4.07 -2.53 -2.86
N ALA A 63 -5.22 -2.49 -3.54
CA ALA A 63 -5.86 -3.72 -4.02
C ALA A 63 -4.93 -4.46 -5.00
N GLY A 64 -4.22 -3.74 -5.85
CA GLY A 64 -3.32 -4.32 -6.85
C GLY A 64 -2.14 -5.08 -6.27
N ILE A 65 -1.68 -4.70 -5.09
CA ILE A 65 -0.54 -5.39 -4.45
C ILE A 65 -0.95 -6.35 -3.34
N GLY A 66 -2.24 -6.45 -3.04
CA GLY A 66 -2.72 -7.33 -1.98
C GLY A 66 -2.74 -6.70 -0.59
N ALA A 67 -2.72 -5.36 -0.50
CA ALA A 67 -2.82 -4.64 0.77
C ALA A 67 -4.30 -4.49 1.15
N GLY A 68 -4.94 -5.61 1.52
CA GLY A 68 -6.38 -5.66 1.75
C GLY A 68 -6.88 -4.75 2.87
N ALA A 69 -6.17 -4.72 4.00
CA ALA A 69 -6.55 -3.87 5.13
C ALA A 69 -6.49 -2.38 4.74
N LEU A 70 -5.47 -1.98 3.98
CA LEU A 70 -5.37 -0.61 3.49
C LEU A 70 -6.52 -0.29 2.54
N ALA A 71 -6.83 -1.20 1.61
CA ALA A 71 -7.93 -1.01 0.67
C ALA A 71 -9.27 -0.84 1.41
N GLU A 72 -9.50 -1.60 2.48
CA GLU A 72 -10.71 -1.51 3.29
C GLU A 72 -10.84 -0.16 3.98
N VAL A 73 -9.79 0.31 4.67
CA VAL A 73 -9.87 1.59 5.37
C VAL A 73 -9.97 2.76 4.39
N CYS A 74 -9.43 2.61 3.18
CA CYS A 74 -9.62 3.61 2.12
C CYS A 74 -11.07 3.65 1.67
N ALA A 75 -11.69 2.49 1.43
CA ALA A 75 -13.10 2.42 1.04
C ALA A 75 -13.99 3.05 2.11
N ASP A 76 -13.70 2.78 3.38
CA ASP A 76 -14.43 3.32 4.52
C ASP A 76 -14.30 4.85 4.59
N ALA A 77 -13.10 5.37 4.36
CA ALA A 77 -12.86 6.81 4.33
C ALA A 77 -13.59 7.48 3.16
N GLU A 78 -13.58 6.87 1.97
CA GLU A 78 -14.28 7.41 0.80
C GLU A 78 -15.78 7.57 1.06
N ALA A 79 -16.37 6.63 1.80
CA ALA A 79 -17.79 6.62 2.10
C ALA A 79 -18.16 7.52 3.27
N SER A 80 -17.18 8.08 3.99
CA SER A 80 -17.44 8.84 5.21
C SER A 80 -17.88 10.27 4.93
N GLY A 81 -18.63 10.84 5.88
CA GLY A 81 -18.97 12.26 5.87
C GLY A 81 -17.82 13.10 6.44
N LYS A 82 -17.92 14.41 6.26
CA LYS A 82 -16.89 15.37 6.69
C LYS A 82 -16.57 15.29 8.19
N GLU A 83 -17.57 14.98 8.99
CA GLU A 83 -17.43 14.99 10.45
C GLU A 83 -16.48 13.92 10.97
N VAL A 84 -16.48 12.76 10.31
CA VAL A 84 -15.64 11.63 10.72
C VAL A 84 -14.41 11.45 9.83
N ALA A 85 -14.27 12.26 8.77
CA ALA A 85 -13.14 12.15 7.85
C ALA A 85 -11.77 12.23 8.53
N PRO A 86 -11.53 13.13 9.51
CA PRO A 86 -10.22 13.17 10.16
C PRO A 86 -9.82 11.84 10.80
N ALA A 87 -10.76 11.19 11.51
CA ALA A 87 -10.49 9.89 12.14
C ALA A 87 -10.28 8.80 11.09
N LYS A 88 -11.07 8.82 10.02
CA LYS A 88 -10.94 7.83 8.94
C LYS A 88 -9.61 7.97 8.22
N LEU A 89 -9.14 9.19 8.00
CA LEU A 89 -7.86 9.45 7.36
C LEU A 89 -6.68 9.04 8.25
N ASP A 90 -6.83 9.15 9.58
CA ASP A 90 -5.83 8.61 10.50
C ASP A 90 -5.67 7.10 10.31
N HIS A 91 -6.79 6.38 10.17
CA HIS A 91 -6.76 4.94 9.91
C HIS A 91 -6.07 4.63 8.57
N VAL A 92 -6.34 5.44 7.54
CA VAL A 92 -5.68 5.27 6.24
C VAL A 92 -4.16 5.46 6.37
N ARG A 93 -3.74 6.51 7.07
CA ARG A 93 -2.30 6.77 7.26
C ARG A 93 -1.62 5.63 8.02
N ASP A 94 -2.25 5.11 9.06
CA ASP A 94 -1.69 4.01 9.84
C ASP A 94 -1.56 2.74 8.99
N ALA A 95 -2.62 2.39 8.25
CA ALA A 95 -2.62 1.21 7.39
C ALA A 95 -1.61 1.37 6.24
N LEU A 96 -1.48 2.57 5.69
CA LEU A 96 -0.49 2.85 4.64
C LEU A 96 0.92 2.65 5.18
N GLY A 97 1.20 3.14 6.40
CA GLY A 97 2.50 2.95 7.04
C GLY A 97 2.86 1.48 7.20
N GLN A 98 1.90 0.66 7.63
CA GLN A 98 2.10 -0.78 7.77
C GLN A 98 2.34 -1.46 6.41
N ALA A 99 1.56 -1.08 5.40
CA ALA A 99 1.74 -1.62 4.05
C ALA A 99 3.10 -1.25 3.48
N LEU A 100 3.53 0.00 3.67
CA LEU A 100 4.84 0.45 3.19
C LEU A 100 6.00 -0.29 3.89
N ALA A 101 5.86 -0.59 5.17
CA ALA A 101 6.85 -1.37 5.90
C ALA A 101 6.95 -2.79 5.33
N ASP A 102 5.81 -3.44 5.06
CA ASP A 102 5.79 -4.76 4.46
C ASP A 102 6.39 -4.74 3.04
N VAL A 103 6.05 -3.71 2.26
CA VAL A 103 6.61 -3.54 0.91
C VAL A 103 8.12 -3.41 0.97
N ALA A 104 8.64 -2.60 1.90
CA ALA A 104 10.08 -2.42 2.06
C ALA A 104 10.78 -3.74 2.39
N ALA A 105 10.19 -4.52 3.32
CA ALA A 105 10.74 -5.83 3.70
C ALA A 105 10.73 -6.80 2.52
N TRP A 106 9.65 -6.84 1.75
CA TRP A 106 9.55 -7.73 0.59
C TRP A 106 10.50 -7.33 -0.53
N ARG A 107 10.66 -6.02 -0.80
CA ARG A 107 11.61 -5.53 -1.79
C ARG A 107 13.05 -5.92 -1.41
N HIS A 108 13.36 -5.87 -0.11
CA HIS A 108 14.66 -6.33 0.38
C HIS A 108 14.85 -7.83 0.10
N GLU A 109 13.81 -8.64 0.33
CA GLU A 109 13.84 -10.07 0.02
C GLU A 109 14.05 -10.32 -1.48
N LEU A 110 13.36 -9.57 -2.33
CA LEU A 110 13.52 -9.68 -3.79
C LEU A 110 14.95 -9.32 -4.21
N MET A 111 15.53 -8.29 -3.59
CA MET A 111 16.91 -7.91 -3.85
C MET A 111 17.87 -9.04 -3.48
N LEU A 112 17.68 -9.67 -2.32
CA LEU A 112 18.52 -10.79 -1.88
C LEU A 112 18.41 -11.96 -2.84
N ARG A 113 17.23 -12.25 -3.36
CA ARG A 113 17.03 -13.30 -4.37
C ARG A 113 17.82 -13.00 -5.65
N SER A 114 17.84 -11.75 -6.08
CA SER A 114 18.54 -11.36 -7.30
C SER A 114 20.05 -11.54 -7.16
N LEU A 115 20.58 -11.40 -5.95
CA LEU A 115 22.02 -11.57 -5.70
C LEU A 115 22.45 -13.04 -5.74
N LYS A 116 21.50 -13.96 -5.59
CA LYS A 116 21.76 -15.41 -5.61
C LYS A 116 21.65 -16.02 -7.01
N ALA A 117 21.08 -15.28 -7.93
CA ALA A 117 20.82 -15.78 -9.30
C ALA A 117 22.09 -15.86 -10.18
#